data_292330d84213169d5af0e53bb03a0368
#
_entry.id   292330d84213169d5af0e53bb03a0368
#
_cell.length_a   1.000
_cell.length_b   1.000
_cell.length_c   1.000
_cell.angle_alpha   90.00
_cell.angle_beta   90.00
_cell.angle_gamma   90.00
#
_symmetry.space_group_name_H-M   'P 1'
#
loop_
_entity.id
_entity.type
_entity.pdbx_description
1 polymer ?
#
loop_
_entity_poly.entity_id
_entity_poly.type
_entity_poly.pdbx_seq_one_letter_code
_entity_poly.pdbx_strand_id
1 'polypeptide(L)'
;MEEVRGLMSVIFKMAIAHNLIDRNPLDVVLYKKHENEHGVALTKEEEKLLLSKLNGSPYRSAYALALYTGLRPNEVKTAKIEGKFIVARNSKRKNGKIEYKKIPITKMLAPYLEEQALIIPCARLFREKFKEILPNHKLYDLRTTFYTRCTECGVAEPAIKEYVGHSLGALGNAYTDLSDEYLLKESEKFVY
;
A
#
# COMPACT_ATOMS: atom_id res chain seq x y z
N MET A 1 -18.65 2.97 -11.74
CA MET A 1 -19.92 3.74 -11.63
C MET A 1 -19.82 4.95 -10.69
N GLU A 2 -19.20 4.85 -9.51
CA GLU A 2 -18.99 6.00 -8.60
C GLU A 2 -18.21 7.15 -9.24
N GLU A 3 -17.15 6.86 -9.97
CA GLU A 3 -16.34 7.88 -10.67
C GLU A 3 -17.16 8.63 -11.72
N VAL A 4 -17.99 7.91 -12.50
CA VAL A 4 -18.89 8.50 -13.49
C VAL A 4 -19.91 9.40 -12.81
N ARG A 5 -20.51 8.95 -11.70
CA ARG A 5 -21.45 9.77 -10.92
C ARG A 5 -20.76 11.03 -10.36
N GLY A 6 -19.53 10.90 -9.87
CA GLY A 6 -18.74 12.03 -9.40
C GLY A 6 -18.52 13.08 -10.49
N LEU A 7 -18.13 12.65 -11.68
CA LEU A 7 -17.93 13.53 -12.84
C LEU A 7 -19.26 14.19 -13.26
N MET A 8 -20.32 13.41 -13.41
CA MET A 8 -21.66 13.91 -13.76
C MET A 8 -22.17 14.95 -12.74
N SER A 9 -21.93 14.71 -11.42
CA SER A 9 -22.31 15.67 -10.38
C SER A 9 -21.60 17.00 -10.52
N VAL A 10 -20.31 17.02 -10.93
CA VAL A 10 -19.59 18.28 -11.22
C VAL A 10 -20.20 18.99 -12.42
N ILE A 11 -20.48 18.26 -13.51
CA ILE A 11 -21.10 18.84 -14.71
C ILE A 11 -22.46 19.47 -14.39
N PHE A 12 -23.33 18.76 -13.63
CA PHE A 12 -24.63 19.32 -13.26
C PHE A 12 -24.53 20.51 -12.31
N LYS A 13 -23.57 20.53 -11.39
CA LYS A 13 -23.30 21.72 -10.57
C LYS A 13 -22.89 22.94 -11.42
N MET A 14 -22.07 22.73 -12.45
CA MET A 14 -21.75 23.79 -13.40
C MET A 14 -22.97 24.26 -14.17
N ALA A 15 -23.82 23.33 -14.64
CA ALA A 15 -25.06 23.69 -15.35
C ALA A 15 -26.02 24.51 -14.47
N ILE A 16 -26.13 24.20 -13.16
CA ILE A 16 -26.89 24.99 -12.21
C ILE A 16 -26.29 26.40 -12.05
N ALA A 17 -24.95 26.48 -11.91
CA ALA A 17 -24.23 27.77 -11.78
C ALA A 17 -24.44 28.68 -13.00
N HIS A 18 -24.66 28.10 -14.18
CA HIS A 18 -24.96 28.81 -15.42
C HIS A 18 -26.47 28.96 -15.70
N ASN A 19 -27.33 28.65 -14.75
CA ASN A 19 -28.80 28.72 -14.87
C ASN A 19 -29.36 27.90 -16.06
N LEU A 20 -28.70 26.79 -16.43
CA LEU A 20 -29.17 25.88 -17.49
C LEU A 20 -30.15 24.83 -16.97
N ILE A 21 -30.08 24.50 -15.68
CA ILE A 21 -30.98 23.60 -14.96
C ILE A 21 -31.18 24.09 -13.54
N ASP A 22 -32.34 23.80 -12.93
CA ASP A 22 -32.68 24.28 -11.58
C ASP A 22 -32.19 23.35 -10.48
N ARG A 23 -32.01 22.06 -10.79
CA ARG A 23 -31.62 21.04 -9.82
C ARG A 23 -30.72 19.96 -10.44
N ASN A 24 -29.94 19.30 -9.59
CA ASN A 24 -29.09 18.22 -10.04
C ASN A 24 -29.93 16.93 -10.26
N PRO A 25 -30.01 16.41 -11.49
CA PRO A 25 -30.76 15.16 -11.77
C PRO A 25 -30.29 13.94 -10.97
N LEU A 26 -29.04 13.93 -10.50
CA LEU A 26 -28.49 12.83 -9.71
C LEU A 26 -29.02 12.76 -8.28
N ASP A 27 -29.66 13.82 -7.77
CA ASP A 27 -30.17 13.85 -6.39
C ASP A 27 -31.36 12.91 -6.21
N VAL A 28 -32.09 12.61 -7.29
CA VAL A 28 -33.21 11.68 -7.31
C VAL A 28 -32.83 10.26 -7.72
N VAL A 29 -31.58 10.04 -8.14
CA VAL A 29 -31.10 8.71 -8.55
C VAL A 29 -30.68 7.91 -7.33
N LEU A 30 -31.42 6.87 -7.01
CA LEU A 30 -31.04 5.92 -5.98
C LEU A 30 -29.78 5.18 -6.42
N TYR A 31 -28.73 5.35 -5.65
CA TYR A 31 -27.43 4.71 -5.91
C TYR A 31 -27.05 3.81 -4.74
N LYS A 32 -26.90 2.52 -5.02
CA LYS A 32 -26.35 1.60 -4.03
C LYS A 32 -24.83 1.78 -4.00
N LYS A 33 -24.33 2.31 -2.90
CA LYS A 33 -22.89 2.45 -2.70
C LYS A 33 -22.23 1.06 -2.75
N HIS A 34 -21.20 0.94 -3.56
CA HIS A 34 -20.43 -0.31 -3.61
C HIS A 34 -19.68 -0.46 -2.28
N GLU A 35 -19.89 -1.56 -1.61
CA GLU A 35 -19.09 -1.92 -0.44
C GLU A 35 -17.69 -2.28 -0.93
N ASN A 36 -16.68 -1.55 -0.44
CA ASN A 36 -15.31 -1.88 -0.75
C ASN A 36 -14.94 -3.19 -0.04
N GLU A 37 -14.60 -4.20 -0.80
CA GLU A 37 -14.01 -5.41 -0.24
C GLU A 37 -12.72 -5.05 0.48
N HIS A 38 -12.65 -5.35 1.77
CA HIS A 38 -11.42 -5.23 2.53
C HIS A 38 -10.41 -6.27 2.03
N GLY A 39 -9.13 -5.91 2.03
CA GLY A 39 -8.07 -6.89 1.77
C GLY A 39 -8.05 -7.95 2.87
N VAL A 40 -7.70 -9.17 2.51
CA VAL A 40 -7.55 -10.30 3.43
C VAL A 40 -6.06 -10.55 3.66
N ALA A 41 -5.63 -10.56 4.93
CA ALA A 41 -4.24 -10.88 5.24
C ALA A 41 -3.95 -12.35 4.91
N LEU A 42 -2.75 -12.62 4.37
CA LEU A 42 -2.26 -13.97 4.17
C LEU A 42 -2.05 -14.65 5.54
N THR A 43 -2.25 -15.96 5.58
CA THR A 43 -1.78 -16.79 6.70
C THR A 43 -0.25 -16.91 6.67
N LYS A 44 0.35 -17.30 7.79
CA LYS A 44 1.81 -17.53 7.85
C LYS A 44 2.27 -18.64 6.90
N GLU A 45 1.42 -19.64 6.68
CA GLU A 45 1.63 -20.73 5.74
C GLU A 45 1.63 -20.24 4.29
N GLU A 46 0.69 -19.36 3.94
CA GLU A 46 0.61 -18.74 2.61
C GLU A 46 1.79 -17.80 2.34
N GLU A 47 2.26 -17.05 3.34
CA GLU A 47 3.47 -16.23 3.22
C GLU A 47 4.70 -17.12 2.92
N LYS A 48 4.87 -18.23 3.68
CA LYS A 48 5.93 -19.20 3.45
C LYS A 48 5.81 -19.86 2.08
N LEU A 49 4.59 -20.25 1.68
CA LEU A 49 4.32 -20.84 0.38
C LEU A 49 4.72 -19.88 -0.75
N LEU A 50 4.31 -18.60 -0.67
CA LEU A 50 4.65 -17.57 -1.66
C LEU A 50 6.17 -17.47 -1.85
N LEU A 51 6.90 -17.30 -0.76
CA LEU A 51 8.35 -17.08 -0.82
C LEU A 51 9.13 -18.35 -1.19
N SER A 52 8.63 -19.54 -0.81
CA SER A 52 9.22 -20.83 -1.20
C SER A 52 9.03 -21.15 -2.68
N LYS A 53 7.84 -20.88 -3.22
CA LYS A 53 7.54 -21.06 -4.66
C LYS A 53 8.33 -20.12 -5.56
N LEU A 54 8.79 -19.01 -5.01
CA LEU A 54 9.64 -18.05 -5.69
C LEU A 54 11.14 -18.30 -5.47
N ASN A 55 11.50 -19.39 -4.81
CA ASN A 55 12.90 -19.77 -4.62
C ASN A 55 13.60 -19.94 -5.99
N GLY A 56 14.78 -19.33 -6.17
CA GLY A 56 15.47 -19.30 -7.45
C GLY A 56 14.87 -18.35 -8.50
N SER A 57 13.75 -17.69 -8.21
CA SER A 57 13.21 -16.65 -9.10
C SER A 57 13.92 -15.32 -8.90
N PRO A 58 14.29 -14.60 -9.97
CA PRO A 58 14.90 -13.26 -9.86
C PRO A 58 13.98 -12.22 -9.23
N TYR A 59 12.71 -12.53 -9.05
CA TYR A 59 11.69 -11.61 -8.52
C TYR A 59 11.36 -11.87 -7.04
N ARG A 60 11.99 -12.86 -6.39
CA ARG A 60 11.70 -13.22 -4.99
C ARG A 60 11.86 -12.04 -4.05
N SER A 61 12.94 -11.26 -4.21
CA SER A 61 13.18 -10.04 -3.42
C SER A 61 12.09 -8.98 -3.59
N ALA A 62 11.48 -8.84 -4.77
CA ALA A 62 10.39 -7.89 -5.00
C ALA A 62 9.09 -8.29 -4.28
N TYR A 63 8.79 -9.60 -4.19
CA TYR A 63 7.64 -10.08 -3.41
C TYR A 63 7.89 -9.97 -1.91
N ALA A 64 9.10 -10.31 -1.44
CA ALA A 64 9.49 -10.11 -0.05
C ALA A 64 9.43 -8.62 0.32
N LEU A 65 9.88 -7.73 -0.57
CA LEU A 65 9.76 -6.28 -0.40
C LEU A 65 8.30 -5.87 -0.23
N ALA A 66 7.40 -6.30 -1.13
CA ALA A 66 5.98 -5.95 -1.04
C ALA A 66 5.33 -6.48 0.26
N LEU A 67 5.67 -7.71 0.65
CA LEU A 67 5.15 -8.37 1.85
C LEU A 67 5.65 -7.70 3.14
N TYR A 68 6.93 -7.38 3.23
CA TYR A 68 7.57 -6.91 4.47
C TYR A 68 7.73 -5.38 4.56
N THR A 69 7.17 -4.62 3.61
CA THR A 69 7.10 -3.15 3.67
C THR A 69 5.68 -2.60 3.52
N GLY A 70 4.74 -3.43 3.10
CA GLY A 70 3.38 -2.99 2.81
C GLY A 70 3.27 -1.95 1.70
N LEU A 71 4.26 -1.82 0.84
CA LEU A 71 4.21 -0.95 -0.33
C LEU A 71 3.07 -1.36 -1.27
N ARG A 72 2.36 -0.37 -1.83
CA ARG A 72 1.38 -0.65 -2.88
C ARG A 72 2.09 -1.20 -4.13
N PRO A 73 1.45 -2.06 -4.94
CA PRO A 73 2.08 -2.64 -6.13
C PRO A 73 2.72 -1.61 -7.07
N ASN A 74 2.14 -0.42 -7.18
CA ASN A 74 2.70 0.65 -8.00
C ASN A 74 3.87 1.38 -7.32
N GLU A 75 3.97 1.32 -5.99
CA GLU A 75 5.04 1.95 -5.21
C GLU A 75 6.30 1.08 -5.20
N VAL A 76 6.15 -0.24 -5.25
CA VAL A 76 7.26 -1.20 -5.35
C VAL A 76 8.21 -0.83 -6.50
N LYS A 77 7.67 -0.35 -7.63
CA LYS A 77 8.46 0.05 -8.80
C LYS A 77 9.39 1.24 -8.56
N THR A 78 9.08 2.06 -7.57
CA THR A 78 9.85 3.26 -7.24
C THR A 78 10.75 3.05 -6.03
N ALA A 79 10.73 1.84 -5.46
CA ALA A 79 11.48 1.52 -4.26
C ALA A 79 12.99 1.52 -4.53
N LYS A 80 13.73 2.16 -3.65
CA LYS A 80 15.19 2.21 -3.62
C LYS A 80 15.68 1.91 -2.22
N ILE A 81 16.87 1.33 -2.13
CA ILE A 81 17.54 1.11 -0.85
C ILE A 81 18.40 2.32 -0.55
N GLU A 82 18.15 2.99 0.56
CA GLU A 82 18.91 4.14 1.04
C GLU A 82 19.33 3.91 2.51
N GLY A 83 20.55 3.45 2.70
CA GLY A 83 21.06 3.07 4.01
C GLY A 83 20.24 1.95 4.66
N LYS A 84 19.62 2.22 5.80
CA LYS A 84 18.78 1.28 6.54
C LYS A 84 17.29 1.31 6.12
N PHE A 85 16.96 2.04 5.06
CA PHE A 85 15.57 2.27 4.67
C PHE A 85 15.31 1.86 3.22
N ILE A 86 14.08 1.44 3.00
CA ILE A 86 13.45 1.42 1.68
C ILE A 86 12.76 2.77 1.50
N VAL A 87 13.13 3.49 0.45
CA VAL A 87 12.49 4.76 0.07
C VAL A 87 11.66 4.56 -1.18
N ALA A 88 10.38 4.91 -1.12
CA ALA A 88 9.47 4.74 -2.23
C ALA A 88 8.49 5.93 -2.34
N ARG A 89 8.11 6.28 -3.59
CA ARG A 89 7.16 7.36 -3.84
C ARG A 89 5.77 6.98 -3.31
N ASN A 90 5.15 7.85 -2.49
CA ASN A 90 3.79 7.68 -2.03
C ASN A 90 2.78 7.97 -3.16
N SER A 91 2.06 6.94 -3.63
CA SER A 91 1.19 7.03 -4.81
C SER A 91 -0.17 7.69 -4.55
N LYS A 92 -0.58 7.91 -3.29
CA LYS A 92 -1.91 8.44 -2.94
C LYS A 92 -1.86 9.86 -2.33
N ARG A 93 -0.94 10.71 -2.77
CA ARG A 93 -0.96 12.12 -2.33
C ARG A 93 -1.85 12.98 -3.22
N LYS A 94 -2.65 13.83 -2.58
CA LYS A 94 -3.53 14.81 -3.25
C LYS A 94 -2.69 15.99 -3.78
N ASN A 95 -3.22 16.67 -4.79
CA ASN A 95 -2.68 17.93 -5.34
C ASN A 95 -1.30 17.83 -6.02
N GLY A 96 -0.95 16.66 -6.58
CA GLY A 96 0.31 16.52 -7.35
C GLY A 96 1.60 16.58 -6.51
N LYS A 97 1.51 16.73 -5.19
CA LYS A 97 2.67 16.79 -4.31
C LYS A 97 3.40 15.43 -4.32
N ILE A 98 4.67 15.45 -4.64
CA ILE A 98 5.52 14.26 -4.57
C ILE A 98 6.03 14.12 -3.14
N GLU A 99 5.71 12.99 -2.52
CA GLU A 99 6.22 12.62 -1.20
C GLU A 99 6.78 11.21 -1.24
N TYR A 100 7.78 10.98 -0.44
CA TYR A 100 8.43 9.69 -0.30
C TYR A 100 8.14 9.11 1.09
N LYS A 101 8.02 7.80 1.14
CA LYS A 101 7.94 7.02 2.38
C LYS A 101 9.30 6.45 2.68
N LYS A 102 9.65 6.44 3.95
CA LYS A 102 10.83 5.73 4.47
C LYS A 102 10.36 4.56 5.31
N ILE A 103 10.73 3.36 4.93
CA ILE A 103 10.35 2.13 5.62
C ILE A 103 11.63 1.42 6.03
N PRO A 104 11.86 1.16 7.33
CA PRO A 104 13.05 0.44 7.76
C PRO A 104 13.20 -0.93 7.10
N ILE A 105 14.42 -1.32 6.77
CA ILE A 105 14.73 -2.68 6.36
C ILE A 105 14.67 -3.56 7.60
N THR A 106 13.58 -4.32 7.73
CA THR A 106 13.34 -5.19 8.88
C THR A 106 14.20 -6.46 8.81
N LYS A 107 14.36 -7.15 9.95
CA LYS A 107 15.04 -8.45 10.01
C LYS A 107 14.38 -9.50 9.12
N MET A 108 13.06 -9.37 8.86
CA MET A 108 12.32 -10.25 7.96
C MET A 108 12.63 -9.99 6.48
N LEU A 109 12.95 -8.74 6.11
CA LEU A 109 13.24 -8.35 4.73
C LEU A 109 14.73 -8.50 4.35
N ALA A 110 15.63 -8.18 5.28
CA ALA A 110 17.08 -8.10 5.02
C ALA A 110 17.64 -9.33 4.27
N PRO A 111 17.34 -10.59 4.66
CA PRO A 111 17.90 -11.76 3.97
C PRO A 111 17.57 -11.80 2.48
N TYR A 112 16.40 -11.34 2.06
CA TYR A 112 15.98 -11.36 0.66
C TYR A 112 16.65 -10.28 -0.19
N LEU A 113 17.12 -9.19 0.43
CA LEU A 113 17.86 -8.13 -0.25
C LEU A 113 19.35 -8.43 -0.32
N GLU A 114 19.87 -9.23 0.61
CA GLU A 114 21.26 -9.69 0.64
C GLU A 114 21.49 -10.86 -0.32
N GLU A 115 20.50 -11.76 -0.45
CA GLU A 115 20.58 -12.97 -1.27
C GLU A 115 20.68 -12.65 -2.76
N GLN A 116 19.98 -11.62 -3.22
CA GLN A 116 19.93 -11.25 -4.64
C GLN A 116 19.61 -9.77 -4.88
N ALA A 117 20.01 -9.26 -6.04
CA ALA A 117 19.65 -7.91 -6.47
C ALA A 117 18.11 -7.73 -6.52
N LEU A 118 17.65 -6.55 -6.15
CA LEU A 118 16.23 -6.19 -6.23
C LEU A 118 15.81 -5.99 -7.69
N ILE A 119 15.24 -7.02 -8.30
CA ILE A 119 14.69 -6.98 -9.64
C ILE A 119 13.17 -6.92 -9.56
N ILE A 120 12.58 -5.83 -10.03
CA ILE A 120 11.14 -5.59 -9.94
C ILE A 120 10.48 -5.99 -11.26
N PRO A 121 9.55 -6.94 -11.25
CA PRO A 121 8.83 -7.35 -12.46
C PRO A 121 7.90 -6.24 -12.96
N CYS A 122 7.54 -6.29 -14.23
CA CYS A 122 6.47 -5.42 -14.73
C CYS A 122 5.15 -5.73 -14.01
N ALA A 123 4.23 -4.74 -13.98
CA ALA A 123 2.99 -4.85 -13.18
C ALA A 123 2.09 -6.04 -13.58
N ARG A 124 2.13 -6.45 -14.84
CA ARG A 124 1.40 -7.61 -15.34
C ARG A 124 2.00 -8.89 -14.74
N LEU A 125 3.29 -9.12 -14.95
CA LEU A 125 3.99 -10.31 -14.47
C LEU A 125 3.94 -10.43 -12.94
N PHE A 126 4.02 -9.29 -12.22
CA PHE A 126 3.91 -9.27 -10.76
C PHE A 126 2.56 -9.80 -10.28
N ARG A 127 1.46 -9.42 -10.97
CA ARG A 127 0.11 -9.90 -10.65
C ARG A 127 -0.12 -11.35 -11.08
N GLU A 128 0.31 -11.73 -12.29
CA GLU A 128 0.11 -13.06 -12.86
C GLU A 128 0.80 -14.13 -12.00
N LYS A 129 2.08 -13.95 -11.69
CA LYS A 129 2.83 -14.88 -10.83
C LYS A 129 2.26 -14.97 -9.41
N PHE A 130 1.82 -13.85 -8.85
CA PHE A 130 1.15 -13.86 -7.54
C PHE A 130 -0.12 -14.70 -7.56
N LYS A 131 -0.97 -14.49 -8.57
CA LYS A 131 -2.23 -15.22 -8.76
C LYS A 131 -2.03 -16.70 -9.04
N GLU A 132 -0.95 -17.07 -9.72
CA GLU A 132 -0.57 -18.46 -9.95
C GLU A 132 -0.29 -19.20 -8.62
N ILE A 133 0.36 -18.53 -7.66
CA ILE A 133 0.73 -19.12 -6.36
C ILE A 133 -0.41 -19.02 -5.36
N LEU A 134 -1.10 -17.88 -5.31
CA LEU A 134 -2.18 -17.57 -4.37
C LEU A 134 -3.44 -17.08 -5.11
N PRO A 135 -4.20 -18.01 -5.74
CA PRO A 135 -5.33 -17.65 -6.61
C PRO A 135 -6.49 -16.95 -5.88
N ASN A 136 -6.65 -17.15 -4.58
CA ASN A 136 -7.71 -16.57 -3.78
C ASN A 136 -7.38 -15.16 -3.26
N HIS A 137 -6.13 -14.72 -3.40
CA HIS A 137 -5.65 -13.42 -2.92
C HIS A 137 -5.45 -12.41 -4.04
N LYS A 138 -5.50 -11.12 -3.68
CA LYS A 138 -5.12 -10.00 -4.54
C LYS A 138 -3.71 -9.56 -4.15
N LEU A 139 -2.91 -9.09 -5.10
CA LEU A 139 -1.55 -8.60 -4.81
C LEU A 139 -1.54 -7.49 -3.73
N TYR A 140 -2.65 -6.77 -3.58
CA TYR A 140 -2.84 -5.76 -2.54
C TYR A 140 -2.91 -6.36 -1.12
N ASP A 141 -3.23 -7.64 -1.00
CA ASP A 141 -3.35 -8.35 0.28
C ASP A 141 -2.00 -8.48 0.99
N LEU A 142 -0.88 -8.40 0.25
CA LEU A 142 0.46 -8.31 0.83
C LEU A 142 0.59 -7.09 1.76
N ARG A 143 -0.02 -5.97 1.39
CA ARG A 143 -0.03 -4.77 2.24
C ARG A 143 -0.95 -4.94 3.45
N THR A 144 -2.10 -5.59 3.28
CA THR A 144 -2.99 -5.94 4.39
C THR A 144 -2.25 -6.85 5.37
N THR A 145 -1.53 -7.84 4.85
CA THR A 145 -0.69 -8.76 5.64
C THR A 145 0.37 -7.99 6.45
N PHE A 146 1.11 -7.11 5.81
CA PHE A 146 2.12 -6.28 6.50
C PHE A 146 1.51 -5.49 7.67
N TYR A 147 0.40 -4.80 7.42
CA TYR A 147 -0.28 -4.02 8.46
C TYR A 147 -0.72 -4.91 9.62
N THR A 148 -1.35 -6.05 9.33
CA THR A 148 -1.80 -7.04 10.31
C THR A 148 -0.63 -7.56 11.14
N ARG A 149 0.48 -7.98 10.49
CA ARG A 149 1.66 -8.49 11.20
C ARG A 149 2.34 -7.43 12.06
N CYS A 150 2.43 -6.19 11.58
CA CYS A 150 2.93 -5.07 12.40
C CYS A 150 2.09 -4.91 13.67
N THR A 151 0.76 -4.97 13.55
CA THR A 151 -0.16 -4.87 14.69
C THR A 151 0.01 -6.04 15.65
N GLU A 152 0.08 -7.27 15.14
CA GLU A 152 0.29 -8.49 15.93
C GLU A 152 1.64 -8.49 16.66
N CYS A 153 2.68 -7.91 16.06
CA CYS A 153 4.01 -7.75 16.64
C CYS A 153 4.11 -6.58 17.63
N GLY A 154 3.04 -5.82 17.84
CA GLY A 154 3.04 -4.68 18.76
C GLY A 154 3.82 -3.46 18.26
N VAL A 155 3.99 -3.31 16.95
CA VAL A 155 4.51 -2.07 16.36
C VAL A 155 3.51 -0.94 16.62
N ALA A 156 3.98 0.22 17.04
CA ALA A 156 3.10 1.34 17.34
C ALA A 156 2.34 1.83 16.08
N GLU A 157 1.04 2.07 16.23
CA GLU A 157 0.16 2.48 15.12
C GLU A 157 0.67 3.71 14.34
N PRO A 158 1.24 4.76 14.98
CA PRO A 158 1.82 5.89 14.24
C PRO A 158 2.97 5.47 13.31
N ALA A 159 3.84 4.54 13.76
CA ALA A 159 4.91 4.01 12.92
C ALA A 159 4.36 3.19 11.75
N ILE A 160 3.36 2.33 12.00
CA ILE A 160 2.72 1.56 10.93
C ILE A 160 2.11 2.49 9.89
N LYS A 161 1.40 3.55 10.31
CA LYS A 161 0.81 4.54 9.41
C LYS A 161 1.86 5.26 8.57
N GLU A 162 3.01 5.60 9.17
CA GLU A 162 4.14 6.20 8.45
C GLU A 162 4.69 5.24 7.39
N TYR A 163 4.98 3.99 7.76
CA TYR A 163 5.46 2.97 6.81
C TYR A 163 4.53 2.77 5.63
N VAL A 164 3.24 2.65 5.88
CA VAL A 164 2.27 2.46 4.80
C VAL A 164 1.89 3.77 4.09
N GLY A 165 2.29 4.93 4.60
CA GLY A 165 1.94 6.25 4.04
C GLY A 165 0.46 6.56 4.16
N HIS A 166 -0.13 6.26 5.30
CA HIS A 166 -1.45 6.72 5.68
C HIS A 166 -1.34 8.04 6.44
N SER A 167 -2.33 8.90 6.27
CA SER A 167 -2.45 10.11 7.08
C SER A 167 -2.76 9.74 8.52
N LEU A 168 -2.10 10.39 9.47
CA LEU A 168 -2.42 10.33 10.90
C LEU A 168 -3.71 11.09 11.25
N GLY A 169 -4.39 11.66 10.25
CA GLY A 169 -5.49 12.59 10.42
C GLY A 169 -5.00 14.04 10.48
N ALA A 170 -5.95 15.00 10.45
CA ALA A 170 -5.59 16.43 10.39
C ALA A 170 -4.75 16.88 11.59
N LEU A 171 -5.12 16.45 12.79
CA LEU A 171 -4.39 16.76 14.03
C LEU A 171 -3.06 15.99 14.13
N GLY A 172 -3.05 14.69 13.83
CA GLY A 172 -1.84 13.88 13.89
C GLY A 172 -0.74 14.39 12.95
N ASN A 173 -1.09 14.71 11.71
CA ASN A 173 -0.12 15.24 10.74
C ASN A 173 0.45 16.62 11.12
N ALA A 174 -0.28 17.41 11.90
CA ALA A 174 0.17 18.74 12.32
C ALA A 174 1.16 18.72 13.48
N TYR A 175 1.13 17.64 14.30
CA TYR A 175 1.88 17.60 15.56
C TYR A 175 2.84 16.40 15.68
N THR A 176 2.94 15.55 14.66
CA THR A 176 3.76 14.35 14.73
C THR A 176 4.80 14.34 13.61
N ASP A 177 6.06 14.50 13.99
CA ASP A 177 7.24 14.30 13.14
C ASP A 177 8.06 13.16 13.76
N LEU A 178 7.93 11.96 13.18
CA LEU A 178 8.58 10.75 13.72
C LEU A 178 10.03 10.69 13.23
N SER A 179 10.97 10.64 14.16
CA SER A 179 12.39 10.50 13.84
C SER A 179 12.71 9.14 13.19
N ASP A 180 13.75 9.13 12.34
CA ASP A 180 14.28 7.89 11.74
C ASP A 180 14.68 6.86 12.83
N GLU A 181 15.20 7.31 13.96
CA GLU A 181 15.58 6.46 15.10
C GLU A 181 14.36 5.77 15.73
N TYR A 182 13.27 6.51 15.89
CA TYR A 182 12.01 5.94 16.39
C TYR A 182 11.46 4.90 15.43
N LEU A 183 11.45 5.19 14.14
CA LEU A 183 10.97 4.25 13.12
C LEU A 183 11.82 2.98 13.09
N LEU A 184 13.15 3.10 13.15
CA LEU A 184 14.05 1.95 13.24
C LEU A 184 13.78 1.10 14.49
N LYS A 185 13.65 1.72 15.67
CA LYS A 185 13.34 1.03 16.92
C LYS A 185 12.00 0.28 16.85
N GLU A 186 10.96 0.91 16.33
CA GLU A 186 9.65 0.26 16.16
C GLU A 186 9.71 -0.92 15.18
N SER A 187 10.51 -0.83 14.13
CA SER A 187 10.67 -1.90 13.16
C SER A 187 11.36 -3.16 13.71
N GLU A 188 12.13 -3.05 14.79
CA GLU A 188 12.76 -4.20 15.46
C GLU A 188 11.76 -5.18 16.06
N LYS A 189 10.55 -4.71 16.39
CA LYS A 189 9.45 -5.53 16.88
C LYS A 189 8.86 -6.44 15.81
N PHE A 190 9.06 -6.11 14.53
CA PHE A 190 8.49 -6.83 13.40
C PHE A 190 9.27 -8.13 13.13
N VAL A 191 9.00 -9.13 13.96
CA VAL A 191 9.56 -10.50 13.87
C VAL A 191 8.51 -11.50 14.29
N TYR A 192 8.24 -12.56 13.46
CA TYR A 192 7.22 -13.58 13.72
C TYR A 192 7.50 -14.92 13.02
#